data_63bf773c9fbbbd245740b2522394004c
#
_entry.id   63bf773c9fbbbd245740b2522394004c
#
_cell.length_a   1.000
_cell.length_b   1.000
_cell.length_c   1.000
_cell.angle_alpha   90.00
_cell.angle_beta   90.00
_cell.angle_gamma   90.00
#
_symmetry.space_group_name_H-M   'P 1'
#
loop_
_entity.id
_entity.type
_entity.pdbx_description
1 polymer ?
#
loop_
_entity_poly.entity_id
_entity_poly.type
_entity_poly.pdbx_seq_one_letter_code
_entity_poly.pdbx_strand_id
1 'polypeptide(L)'
;MAAVPEGYYESTNPFLVHGPRGFEEFKLLESFGMYVRMDFPGVPEECVRISLDPAKKSLAVYADAPKVHRYDLAQRKYLSVIETVCSCCVFDRFTYQMSDGVLRLHLSKSNIDPRRSSCIEFKYSAFGEVFTHLSVFVLVDISGNDMDESYESKQLEDGNLYVRLDMPGVPKDNFTVSVANGKVNVTGQAPALSHDSGSRLYSADVLMLSGPVDFPSHRVKTIIKNGVIRLLVPPV
;
A
#
# COMPACT_ATOMS: atom_id res chain seq x y z
N MET A 1 -7.64 4.36 21.19
CA MET A 1 -7.97 4.33 19.76
C MET A 1 -8.69 5.63 19.45
N ALA A 2 -8.06 6.55 18.72
CA ALA A 2 -8.73 7.75 18.25
C ALA A 2 -9.62 7.36 17.07
N ALA A 3 -10.91 7.69 17.15
CA ALA A 3 -11.84 7.49 16.04
C ALA A 3 -11.45 8.42 14.89
N VAL A 4 -11.29 7.89 13.70
CA VAL A 4 -11.13 8.67 12.47
C VAL A 4 -12.45 9.40 12.23
N PRO A 5 -12.47 10.73 11.98
CA PRO A 5 -13.69 11.47 11.73
C PRO A 5 -14.44 10.89 10.52
N GLU A 6 -15.76 10.75 10.63
CA GLU A 6 -16.64 10.42 9.51
C GLU A 6 -16.43 11.43 8.37
N GLY A 7 -15.93 10.97 7.22
CA GLY A 7 -15.76 11.80 6.02
C GLY A 7 -14.45 11.61 5.27
N TYR A 8 -13.44 10.97 5.86
CA TYR A 8 -12.22 10.56 5.16
C TYR A 8 -12.25 9.05 4.92
N TYR A 9 -13.04 8.62 3.97
CA TYR A 9 -12.92 7.26 3.44
C TYR A 9 -11.81 7.27 2.39
N GLU A 10 -10.58 7.03 2.83
CA GLU A 10 -9.53 6.56 1.93
C GLU A 10 -10.01 5.24 1.31
N SER A 11 -9.87 5.12 0.00
CA SER A 11 -10.13 3.88 -0.68
C SER A 11 -9.35 2.75 0.00
N THR A 12 -10.06 1.71 0.42
CA THR A 12 -9.46 0.57 1.11
C THR A 12 -9.30 -0.55 0.12
N ASN A 13 -8.18 -1.26 0.16
CA ASN A 13 -7.99 -2.47 -0.64
C ASN A 13 -9.19 -3.42 -0.42
N PRO A 14 -9.93 -3.82 -1.48
CA PRO A 14 -11.17 -4.58 -1.36
C PRO A 14 -10.98 -5.98 -0.76
N PHE A 15 -9.76 -6.50 -0.75
CA PHE A 15 -9.44 -7.81 -0.20
C PHE A 15 -9.04 -7.75 1.28
N LEU A 16 -8.90 -6.55 1.86
CA LEU A 16 -8.53 -6.40 3.27
C LEU A 16 -9.70 -6.79 4.17
N VAL A 17 -9.56 -7.88 4.91
CA VAL A 17 -10.54 -8.41 5.86
C VAL A 17 -10.30 -7.87 7.27
N HIS A 18 -9.04 -7.77 7.67
CA HIS A 18 -8.67 -7.33 9.01
C HIS A 18 -7.36 -6.54 8.99
N GLY A 19 -7.28 -5.54 9.85
CA GLY A 19 -6.09 -4.70 10.04
C GLY A 19 -6.33 -3.24 9.70
N PRO A 20 -5.29 -2.40 9.76
CA PRO A 20 -5.37 -0.98 9.43
C PRO A 20 -5.83 -0.77 7.99
N ARG A 21 -6.81 0.12 7.81
CA ARG A 21 -7.37 0.48 6.49
C ARG A 21 -6.54 1.58 5.84
N GLY A 22 -6.79 1.80 4.55
CA GLY A 22 -6.11 2.81 3.73
C GLY A 22 -4.80 2.30 3.13
N PHE A 23 -4.37 3.01 2.08
CA PHE A 23 -3.09 2.74 1.40
C PHE A 23 -1.92 3.44 2.07
N GLU A 24 -2.21 4.32 3.02
CA GLU A 24 -1.21 5.05 3.79
C GLU A 24 -1.48 4.96 5.28
N GLU A 25 -0.41 5.01 6.03
CA GLU A 25 -0.42 5.12 7.47
C GLU A 25 0.64 6.13 7.88
N PHE A 26 0.30 6.98 8.83
CA PHE A 26 1.16 8.04 9.26
C PHE A 26 1.16 8.14 10.77
N LYS A 27 2.33 8.28 11.37
CA LYS A 27 2.53 8.44 12.80
C LYS A 27 3.60 9.46 13.12
N LEU A 28 3.38 10.20 14.17
CA LEU A 28 4.43 10.97 14.79
C LEU A 28 5.15 10.10 15.80
N LEU A 29 6.46 10.17 15.72
CA LEU A 29 7.37 9.51 16.64
C LEU A 29 7.91 10.55 17.63
N GLU A 30 8.46 10.06 18.74
CA GLU A 30 9.19 10.91 19.67
C GLU A 30 10.35 11.63 18.97
N SER A 31 10.84 12.71 19.57
CA SER A 31 12.01 13.46 19.08
C SER A 31 11.86 14.02 17.66
N PHE A 32 10.65 14.52 17.30
CA PHE A 32 10.36 15.16 16.03
C PHE A 32 10.43 14.23 14.81
N GLY A 33 10.40 12.92 15.03
CA GLY A 33 10.35 11.93 13.99
C GLY A 33 8.96 11.73 13.42
N MET A 34 8.91 11.20 12.20
CA MET A 34 7.70 10.76 11.53
C MET A 34 7.90 9.39 10.93
N TYR A 35 6.89 8.57 11.01
CA TYR A 35 6.77 7.33 10.29
C TYR A 35 5.65 7.45 9.27
N VAL A 36 5.93 7.05 8.03
CA VAL A 36 4.94 6.96 6.96
C VAL A 36 5.05 5.59 6.30
N ARG A 37 3.93 4.88 6.21
CA ARG A 37 3.80 3.63 5.49
C ARG A 37 2.92 3.88 4.26
N MET A 38 3.36 3.41 3.09
CA MET A 38 2.64 3.54 1.83
C MET A 38 2.60 2.21 1.12
N ASP A 39 1.45 1.86 0.57
CA ASP A 39 1.25 0.65 -0.21
C ASP A 39 1.52 0.94 -1.70
N PHE A 40 2.57 0.32 -2.23
CA PHE A 40 2.96 0.38 -3.64
C PHE A 40 3.05 -1.04 -4.21
N PRO A 41 1.91 -1.77 -4.34
CA PRO A 41 1.91 -3.15 -4.79
C PRO A 41 2.54 -3.29 -6.17
N GLY A 42 3.45 -4.26 -6.28
CA GLY A 42 4.20 -4.55 -7.49
C GLY A 42 5.53 -3.81 -7.63
N VAL A 43 5.82 -2.83 -6.78
CA VAL A 43 7.06 -2.03 -6.84
C VAL A 43 8.20 -2.78 -6.14
N PRO A 44 9.32 -3.05 -6.84
CA PRO A 44 10.55 -3.51 -6.21
C PRO A 44 11.35 -2.32 -5.65
N GLU A 45 12.24 -2.59 -4.70
CA GLU A 45 13.01 -1.55 -3.99
C GLU A 45 13.81 -0.65 -4.94
N GLU A 46 14.45 -1.23 -5.95
CA GLU A 46 15.26 -0.51 -6.94
C GLU A 46 14.46 0.44 -7.84
N CYS A 47 13.13 0.34 -7.82
CA CYS A 47 12.22 1.21 -8.57
C CYS A 47 11.61 2.32 -7.72
N VAL A 48 12.06 2.51 -6.49
CA VAL A 48 11.67 3.62 -5.63
C VAL A 48 12.70 4.75 -5.73
N ARG A 49 12.20 5.97 -5.94
CA ARG A 49 13.01 7.19 -5.95
C ARG A 49 12.40 8.21 -5.01
N ILE A 50 13.19 8.74 -4.10
CA ILE A 50 12.75 9.74 -3.14
C ILE A 50 13.54 11.02 -3.36
N SER A 51 12.85 12.12 -3.52
CA SER A 51 13.42 13.44 -3.78
C SER A 51 12.95 14.45 -2.73
N LEU A 52 13.91 15.07 -2.07
CA LEU A 52 13.66 16.18 -1.15
C LEU A 52 13.78 17.50 -1.93
N ASP A 53 12.81 18.39 -1.80
CA ASP A 53 12.88 19.70 -2.44
C ASP A 53 14.03 20.57 -1.89
N PRO A 54 14.53 21.56 -2.64
CA PRO A 54 15.65 22.42 -2.18
C PRO A 54 15.36 23.19 -0.90
N ALA A 55 14.11 23.57 -0.67
CA ALA A 55 13.69 24.26 0.56
C ALA A 55 13.47 23.27 1.73
N LYS A 56 13.60 21.97 1.49
CA LYS A 56 13.36 20.88 2.45
C LYS A 56 11.98 20.91 3.10
N LYS A 57 10.99 21.41 2.36
CA LYS A 57 9.60 21.50 2.78
C LYS A 57 8.75 20.36 2.30
N SER A 58 9.10 19.75 1.18
CA SER A 58 8.40 18.64 0.59
C SER A 58 9.33 17.49 0.21
N LEU A 59 8.81 16.29 0.28
CA LEU A 59 9.48 15.06 -0.11
C LEU A 59 8.57 14.31 -1.07
N ALA A 60 9.04 14.12 -2.30
CA ALA A 60 8.32 13.38 -3.32
C ALA A 60 8.84 11.95 -3.41
N VAL A 61 7.92 10.99 -3.45
CA VAL A 61 8.19 9.56 -3.61
C VAL A 61 7.64 9.11 -4.95
N TYR A 62 8.51 8.65 -5.83
CA TYR A 62 8.16 8.05 -7.12
C TYR A 62 8.42 6.55 -7.04
N ALA A 63 7.46 5.75 -7.45
CA ALA A 63 7.58 4.31 -7.42
C ALA A 63 6.98 3.68 -8.68
N ASP A 64 7.78 2.88 -9.37
CA ASP A 64 7.40 2.24 -10.63
C ASP A 64 7.22 0.73 -10.42
N ALA A 65 6.02 0.19 -10.68
CA ALA A 65 5.73 -1.23 -10.68
C ALA A 65 5.83 -1.79 -12.11
N PRO A 66 6.91 -2.50 -12.45
CA PRO A 66 7.06 -3.06 -13.79
C PRO A 66 6.10 -4.23 -14.01
N LYS A 67 5.81 -4.54 -15.27
CA LYS A 67 5.13 -5.80 -15.61
C LYS A 67 6.02 -6.97 -15.20
N VAL A 68 5.47 -7.91 -14.44
CA VAL A 68 6.16 -9.13 -14.01
C VAL A 68 5.74 -10.32 -14.84
N HIS A 69 4.48 -10.34 -15.25
CA HIS A 69 3.93 -11.43 -16.06
C HIS A 69 3.45 -10.90 -17.41
N ARG A 70 3.55 -11.75 -18.46
CA ARG A 70 3.13 -11.38 -19.83
C ARG A 70 1.65 -10.99 -19.93
N TYR A 71 0.83 -11.43 -18.99
CA TYR A 71 -0.61 -11.14 -18.95
C TYR A 71 -0.97 -9.94 -18.09
N ASP A 72 -0.02 -9.36 -17.34
CA ASP A 72 -0.26 -8.06 -16.66
C ASP A 72 -0.71 -7.02 -17.69
N LEU A 73 -1.78 -6.27 -17.42
CA LEU A 73 -2.33 -5.27 -18.35
C LEU A 73 -1.32 -4.17 -18.63
N ALA A 74 -0.81 -3.52 -17.58
CA ALA A 74 0.12 -2.41 -17.68
C ALA A 74 1.17 -2.42 -16.57
N GLN A 75 2.23 -1.65 -16.76
CA GLN A 75 3.03 -1.16 -15.65
C GLN A 75 2.23 -0.11 -14.87
N ARG A 76 2.51 0.05 -13.57
CA ARG A 76 1.87 1.09 -12.75
C ARG A 76 2.92 2.06 -12.23
N LYS A 77 2.49 3.31 -12.05
CA LYS A 77 3.33 4.36 -11.48
C LYS A 77 2.60 4.97 -10.30
N TYR A 78 3.35 5.22 -9.25
CA TYR A 78 2.86 5.84 -8.03
C TYR A 78 3.65 7.11 -7.75
N LEU A 79 2.95 8.13 -7.29
CA LEU A 79 3.55 9.38 -6.81
C LEU A 79 2.87 9.74 -5.49
N SER A 80 3.67 9.98 -4.48
CA SER A 80 3.21 10.53 -3.21
C SER A 80 4.06 11.74 -2.83
N VAL A 81 3.43 12.76 -2.26
CA VAL A 81 4.12 13.97 -1.80
C VAL A 81 3.80 14.21 -0.33
N ILE A 82 4.83 14.30 0.48
CA ILE A 82 4.75 14.59 1.91
C ILE A 82 5.26 16.02 2.14
N GLU A 83 4.45 16.88 2.73
CA GLU A 83 4.80 18.29 2.93
C GLU A 83 4.76 18.70 4.41
N THR A 84 5.63 19.63 4.77
CA THR A 84 5.51 20.34 6.04
C THR A 84 4.79 21.67 5.83
N VAL A 85 3.61 21.84 6.41
CA VAL A 85 2.86 23.08 6.32
C VAL A 85 3.44 24.18 7.22
N CYS A 86 4.24 23.80 8.20
CA CYS A 86 4.80 24.76 9.13
C CYS A 86 5.97 25.55 8.53
N SER A 87 5.95 26.86 8.69
CA SER A 87 7.02 27.75 8.21
C SER A 87 8.35 27.57 8.96
N CYS A 88 8.30 27.01 10.18
CA CYS A 88 9.45 26.93 11.09
C CYS A 88 10.19 25.58 11.08
N CYS A 89 9.71 24.58 10.33
CA CYS A 89 10.36 23.26 10.25
C CYS A 89 10.78 22.93 8.83
N VAL A 90 11.81 22.10 8.72
CA VAL A 90 12.27 21.47 7.47
C VAL A 90 12.49 20.00 7.70
N PHE A 91 12.42 19.20 6.66
CA PHE A 91 12.90 17.84 6.70
C PHE A 91 14.43 17.84 6.76
N ASP A 92 14.98 17.15 7.76
CA ASP A 92 16.42 17.11 8.00
C ASP A 92 17.05 15.91 7.28
N ARG A 93 16.49 14.73 7.51
CA ARG A 93 16.91 13.48 6.89
C ARG A 93 15.76 12.49 6.82
N PHE A 94 15.94 11.49 5.98
CA PHE A 94 15.03 10.35 5.90
C PHE A 94 15.78 9.04 5.71
N THR A 95 15.15 7.97 6.13
CA THR A 95 15.52 6.59 5.80
C THR A 95 14.27 5.84 5.36
N TYR A 96 14.43 4.83 4.52
CA TYR A 96 13.30 4.04 4.06
C TYR A 96 13.65 2.57 3.93
N GLN A 97 12.61 1.74 3.93
CA GLN A 97 12.66 0.33 3.63
C GLN A 97 11.50 0.00 2.69
N MET A 98 11.79 -0.72 1.62
CA MET A 98 10.77 -1.24 0.71
C MET A 98 10.74 -2.76 0.78
N SER A 99 9.59 -3.35 1.10
CA SER A 99 9.43 -4.80 1.14
C SER A 99 7.98 -5.19 0.84
N ASP A 100 7.82 -6.25 0.05
CA ASP A 100 6.52 -6.83 -0.30
C ASP A 100 5.49 -5.79 -0.76
N GLY A 101 5.93 -4.81 -1.58
CA GLY A 101 5.06 -3.75 -2.08
C GLY A 101 4.63 -2.71 -1.05
N VAL A 102 5.36 -2.58 0.06
CA VAL A 102 5.12 -1.58 1.10
C VAL A 102 6.38 -0.78 1.35
N LEU A 103 6.28 0.53 1.17
CA LEU A 103 7.32 1.48 1.56
C LEU A 103 7.07 1.94 3.00
N ARG A 104 8.11 1.87 3.83
CA ARG A 104 8.15 2.41 5.19
C ARG A 104 9.21 3.48 5.27
N LEU A 105 8.80 4.68 5.56
CA LEU A 105 9.63 5.88 5.53
C LEU A 105 9.72 6.48 6.93
N HIS A 106 10.93 6.73 7.39
CA HIS A 106 11.21 7.48 8.61
C HIS A 106 11.76 8.84 8.24
N LEU A 107 11.09 9.89 8.69
CA LEU A 107 11.45 11.27 8.46
C LEU A 107 11.85 11.93 9.77
N SER A 108 12.89 12.74 9.75
CA SER A 108 13.26 13.64 10.85
C SER A 108 13.01 15.08 10.41
N LYS A 109 12.53 15.90 11.35
CA LYS A 109 12.37 17.34 11.14
C LYS A 109 13.31 18.10 12.04
N SER A 110 13.79 19.25 11.57
CA SER A 110 14.50 20.22 12.39
C SER A 110 13.77 21.56 12.38
N ASN A 111 13.89 22.28 13.48
CA ASN A 111 13.36 23.64 13.59
C ASN A 111 14.38 24.63 13.03
N ILE A 112 13.94 25.51 12.11
CA ILE A 112 14.79 26.54 11.50
C ILE A 112 14.93 27.74 12.43
N ASP A 113 13.93 28.01 13.28
CA ASP A 113 13.95 29.12 14.23
C ASP A 113 13.98 28.60 15.68
N PRO A 114 15.15 28.59 16.34
CA PRO A 114 15.26 28.12 17.72
C PRO A 114 14.44 28.91 18.74
N ARG A 115 13.97 30.11 18.38
CA ARG A 115 13.17 30.99 19.26
C ARG A 115 11.70 30.62 19.25
N ARG A 116 11.24 29.85 18.28
CA ARG A 116 9.88 29.31 18.24
C ARG A 116 9.91 27.93 18.88
N SER A 117 9.46 27.87 20.11
CA SER A 117 9.25 26.59 20.79
C SER A 117 8.32 25.70 19.96
N SER A 118 8.85 24.56 19.60
CA SER A 118 8.18 23.37 19.06
C SER A 118 6.97 23.60 18.15
N CYS A 119 7.18 23.46 16.86
CA CYS A 119 6.16 23.26 15.83
C CYS A 119 5.32 21.98 16.00
N ILE A 120 5.51 21.23 17.06
CA ILE A 120 4.82 20.00 17.37
C ILE A 120 4.01 20.15 18.65
N GLU A 121 3.31 21.26 18.81
CA GLU A 121 2.15 21.23 19.66
C GLU A 121 0.97 20.71 18.83
N PHE A 122 0.79 19.38 18.84
CA PHE A 122 -0.53 18.83 18.65
C PHE A 122 -1.36 19.27 19.84
N LYS A 123 -2.02 20.39 19.74
CA LYS A 123 -3.12 20.67 20.63
C LYS A 123 -4.23 19.70 20.22
N TYR A 124 -4.37 18.63 20.96
CA TYR A 124 -5.64 17.92 21.05
C TYR A 124 -6.65 18.96 21.52
N SER A 125 -7.41 19.51 20.60
CA SER A 125 -8.61 20.22 20.96
C SER A 125 -9.58 19.16 21.46
N ALA A 126 -10.19 19.39 22.62
CA ALA A 126 -11.19 18.53 23.22
C ALA A 126 -12.47 18.37 22.36
N PHE A 127 -12.51 18.93 21.17
CA PHE A 127 -13.59 18.91 20.19
C PHE A 127 -13.26 18.09 18.91
N GLY A 128 -12.27 17.21 18.93
CA GLY A 128 -12.09 16.24 17.86
C GLY A 128 -11.55 16.78 16.53
N GLU A 129 -11.20 18.05 16.41
CA GLU A 129 -10.55 18.59 15.23
C GLU A 129 -9.03 18.42 15.36
N VAL A 130 -8.51 17.40 14.71
CA VAL A 130 -7.08 17.24 14.52
C VAL A 130 -6.65 18.14 13.37
N PHE A 131 -6.22 19.36 13.65
CA PHE A 131 -5.49 20.15 12.67
C PHE A 131 -4.08 19.55 12.53
N THR A 132 -3.94 18.60 11.64
CA THR A 132 -2.63 18.16 11.20
C THR A 132 -2.05 19.25 10.31
N HIS A 133 -1.03 19.95 10.76
CA HIS A 133 -0.20 20.80 9.90
C HIS A 133 0.71 20.00 8.95
N LEU A 134 0.29 18.82 8.63
CA LEU A 134 0.93 17.96 7.65
C LEU A 134 -0.14 17.56 6.64
N SER A 135 -0.05 18.10 5.45
CA SER A 135 -0.83 17.62 4.33
C SER A 135 -0.01 16.54 3.64
N VAL A 136 -0.47 15.32 3.74
CA VAL A 136 0.02 14.23 2.88
C VAL A 136 -0.93 14.21 1.69
N PHE A 137 -0.50 14.71 0.56
CA PHE A 137 -1.23 14.60 -0.68
C PHE A 137 -0.71 13.38 -1.43
N VAL A 138 -1.53 12.37 -1.53
CA VAL A 138 -1.29 11.28 -2.47
C VAL A 138 -1.89 11.70 -3.79
N LEU A 139 -1.05 12.16 -4.68
CA LEU A 139 -1.40 12.20 -6.08
C LEU A 139 -0.96 10.87 -6.68
N VAL A 140 -1.85 9.92 -6.70
CA VAL A 140 -1.66 8.72 -7.51
C VAL A 140 -1.97 9.11 -8.95
N ASP A 141 -0.95 9.57 -9.68
CA ASP A 141 -1.07 9.71 -11.11
C ASP A 141 -0.89 8.34 -11.75
N ILE A 142 -2.00 7.70 -12.00
CA ILE A 142 -2.03 6.53 -12.86
C ILE A 142 -2.28 7.05 -14.26
N SER A 143 -1.23 7.10 -15.05
CA SER A 143 -1.37 7.33 -16.48
C SER A 143 -2.12 6.16 -17.14
N GLY A 144 -3.45 6.25 -17.16
CA GLY A 144 -4.36 5.36 -17.88
C GLY A 144 -5.18 4.42 -17.01
N ASN A 145 -6.44 4.73 -16.92
CA ASN A 145 -7.58 3.94 -16.45
C ASN A 145 -7.67 3.61 -14.96
N ASP A 146 -8.75 4.09 -14.38
CA ASP A 146 -9.40 3.78 -13.10
C ASP A 146 -8.52 3.33 -11.92
N MET A 147 -8.47 4.21 -10.93
CA MET A 147 -7.68 4.14 -9.70
C MET A 147 -8.00 2.99 -8.74
N ASP A 148 -8.89 2.07 -9.09
CA ASP A 148 -9.44 1.07 -8.16
C ASP A 148 -9.04 -0.38 -8.44
N GLU A 149 -8.08 -0.64 -9.32
CA GLU A 149 -7.80 -2.02 -9.71
C GLU A 149 -6.72 -2.70 -8.84
N SER A 150 -7.07 -2.94 -7.58
CA SER A 150 -6.38 -3.98 -6.78
C SER A 150 -6.56 -5.39 -7.35
N TYR A 151 -7.31 -5.51 -8.47
CA TYR A 151 -7.70 -6.73 -9.12
C TYR A 151 -7.63 -6.61 -10.64
N GLU A 152 -7.03 -7.60 -11.29
CA GLU A 152 -7.11 -7.82 -12.73
C GLU A 152 -7.54 -9.26 -13.01
N SER A 153 -8.42 -9.49 -13.98
CA SER A 153 -8.70 -10.83 -14.48
C SER A 153 -8.80 -10.85 -16.01
N LYS A 154 -8.33 -11.94 -16.59
CA LYS A 154 -8.34 -12.13 -18.05
C LYS A 154 -8.54 -13.59 -18.40
N GLN A 155 -9.60 -13.87 -19.18
CA GLN A 155 -9.75 -15.19 -19.81
C GLN A 155 -8.73 -15.31 -20.95
N LEU A 156 -7.96 -16.39 -20.96
CA LEU A 156 -6.96 -16.68 -21.96
C LEU A 156 -7.52 -17.57 -23.05
N GLU A 157 -6.90 -17.56 -24.24
CA GLU A 157 -7.33 -18.36 -25.41
C GLU A 157 -7.24 -19.87 -25.16
N ASP A 158 -6.35 -20.31 -24.28
CA ASP A 158 -6.19 -21.71 -23.87
C ASP A 158 -7.18 -22.15 -22.79
N GLY A 159 -8.15 -21.30 -22.46
CA GLY A 159 -9.16 -21.56 -21.44
C GLY A 159 -8.72 -21.26 -20.00
N ASN A 160 -7.45 -20.95 -19.77
CA ASN A 160 -6.99 -20.54 -18.44
C ASN A 160 -7.55 -19.16 -18.05
N LEU A 161 -7.76 -18.95 -16.76
CA LEU A 161 -8.05 -17.62 -16.20
C LEU A 161 -6.78 -17.07 -15.55
N TYR A 162 -6.31 -15.91 -16.04
CA TYR A 162 -5.29 -15.14 -15.36
C TYR A 162 -5.93 -14.18 -14.37
N VAL A 163 -5.42 -14.14 -13.15
CA VAL A 163 -5.87 -13.23 -12.08
C VAL A 163 -4.67 -12.60 -11.41
N ARG A 164 -4.77 -11.31 -11.12
CA ARG A 164 -3.82 -10.55 -10.34
C ARG A 164 -4.53 -9.90 -9.17
N LEU A 165 -3.99 -10.07 -7.96
CA LEU A 165 -4.52 -9.55 -6.70
C LEU A 165 -3.43 -8.74 -6.00
N ASP A 166 -3.77 -7.54 -5.55
CA ASP A 166 -2.88 -6.72 -4.74
C ASP A 166 -3.11 -7.00 -3.26
N MET A 167 -2.08 -7.51 -2.61
CA MET A 167 -2.05 -7.79 -1.17
C MET A 167 -0.74 -7.24 -0.57
N PRO A 168 -0.60 -5.91 -0.49
CA PRO A 168 0.65 -5.28 -0.07
C PRO A 168 1.05 -5.69 1.35
N GLY A 169 2.35 -5.98 1.49
CA GLY A 169 2.94 -6.46 2.73
C GLY A 169 2.87 -7.97 2.95
N VAL A 170 2.23 -8.73 2.06
CA VAL A 170 2.19 -10.20 2.14
C VAL A 170 3.49 -10.78 1.58
N PRO A 171 4.31 -11.45 2.42
CA PRO A 171 5.50 -12.14 1.98
C PRO A 171 5.14 -13.38 1.16
N LYS A 172 6.10 -13.83 0.32
CA LYS A 172 5.91 -14.99 -0.55
C LYS A 172 5.49 -16.30 0.15
N ASP A 173 5.78 -16.43 1.44
CA ASP A 173 5.52 -17.63 2.23
C ASP A 173 4.28 -17.49 3.15
N ASN A 174 3.60 -16.33 3.15
CA ASN A 174 2.47 -16.02 4.03
C ASN A 174 1.14 -15.92 3.26
N PHE A 175 0.93 -16.79 2.31
CA PHE A 175 -0.36 -16.88 1.60
C PHE A 175 -0.79 -18.33 1.44
N THR A 176 -2.08 -18.52 1.19
CA THR A 176 -2.64 -19.83 0.85
C THR A 176 -3.60 -19.70 -0.34
N VAL A 177 -3.66 -20.75 -1.15
CA VAL A 177 -4.65 -20.90 -2.22
C VAL A 177 -5.43 -22.18 -1.96
N SER A 178 -6.74 -22.08 -1.90
CA SER A 178 -7.65 -23.22 -1.76
C SER A 178 -8.70 -23.18 -2.85
N VAL A 179 -9.22 -24.36 -3.19
CA VAL A 179 -10.27 -24.53 -4.19
C VAL A 179 -11.42 -25.26 -3.53
N ALA A 180 -12.59 -24.67 -3.48
CA ALA A 180 -13.79 -25.26 -2.91
C ALA A 180 -15.06 -24.66 -3.52
N ASN A 181 -16.06 -25.47 -3.79
CA ASN A 181 -17.37 -25.06 -4.31
C ASN A 181 -17.30 -24.19 -5.59
N GLY A 182 -16.37 -24.53 -6.50
CA GLY A 182 -16.19 -23.78 -7.73
C GLY A 182 -15.54 -22.41 -7.57
N LYS A 183 -14.90 -22.15 -6.44
CA LYS A 183 -14.18 -20.91 -6.16
C LYS A 183 -12.71 -21.19 -5.85
N VAL A 184 -11.84 -20.32 -6.31
CA VAL A 184 -10.46 -20.24 -5.85
C VAL A 184 -10.39 -19.14 -4.79
N ASN A 185 -10.16 -19.52 -3.54
CA ASN A 185 -9.95 -18.58 -2.45
C ASN A 185 -8.45 -18.36 -2.23
N VAL A 186 -8.06 -17.10 -2.11
CA VAL A 186 -6.68 -16.69 -1.82
C VAL A 186 -6.68 -15.89 -0.53
N THR A 187 -5.91 -16.33 0.44
CA THR A 187 -5.69 -15.57 1.67
C THR A 187 -4.24 -15.19 1.80
N GLY A 188 -3.96 -14.00 2.31
CA GLY A 188 -2.61 -13.51 2.57
C GLY A 188 -2.51 -12.77 3.88
N GLN A 189 -1.42 -13.00 4.62
CA GLN A 189 -1.16 -12.32 5.88
C GLN A 189 0.08 -11.45 5.76
N ALA A 190 -0.08 -10.14 5.91
CA ALA A 190 0.99 -9.18 6.02
C ALA A 190 1.33 -8.95 7.49
N PRO A 191 2.52 -9.34 7.97
CA PRO A 191 2.92 -9.09 9.35
C PRO A 191 3.11 -7.60 9.60
N ALA A 192 2.82 -7.14 10.81
CA ALA A 192 3.21 -5.81 11.24
C ALA A 192 4.73 -5.76 11.42
N LEU A 193 5.37 -4.77 10.83
CA LEU A 193 6.75 -4.44 11.12
C LEU A 193 6.84 -3.27 12.12
N SER A 194 8.06 -2.85 12.47
CA SER A 194 8.28 -1.73 13.39
C SER A 194 7.48 -0.50 13.00
N HIS A 195 6.73 0.05 13.93
CA HIS A 195 5.85 1.22 13.78
C HIS A 195 4.56 1.02 12.97
N ASP A 196 4.34 -0.12 12.32
CA ASP A 196 3.03 -0.41 11.72
C ASP A 196 1.94 -0.46 12.81
N SER A 197 0.71 -0.01 12.51
CA SER A 197 -0.41 -0.07 13.47
C SER A 197 -0.94 -1.47 13.73
N GLY A 198 -0.61 -2.42 12.88
CA GLY A 198 -0.99 -3.83 13.02
C GLY A 198 -0.71 -4.65 11.78
N SER A 199 -0.87 -5.96 11.92
CA SER A 199 -0.86 -6.88 10.78
C SER A 199 -2.12 -6.69 9.93
N ARG A 200 -2.04 -7.14 8.67
CA ARG A 200 -3.19 -7.14 7.74
C ARG A 200 -3.48 -8.55 7.28
N LEU A 201 -4.76 -8.88 7.20
CA LEU A 201 -5.26 -10.12 6.63
C LEU A 201 -6.07 -9.79 5.37
N TYR A 202 -5.72 -10.42 4.28
CA TYR A 202 -6.42 -10.30 3.01
C TYR A 202 -7.11 -11.61 2.66
N SER A 203 -8.27 -11.53 2.00
CA SER A 203 -8.99 -12.67 1.42
C SER A 203 -9.68 -12.26 0.13
N ALA A 204 -9.51 -13.05 -0.90
CA ALA A 204 -10.12 -12.86 -2.20
C ALA A 204 -10.74 -14.15 -2.69
N ASP A 205 -12.00 -14.09 -3.14
CA ASP A 205 -12.68 -15.17 -3.85
C ASP A 205 -12.62 -14.91 -5.35
N VAL A 206 -11.94 -15.76 -6.09
CA VAL A 206 -11.93 -15.77 -7.55
C VAL A 206 -13.01 -16.74 -8.02
N LEU A 207 -14.06 -16.21 -8.67
CA LEU A 207 -15.14 -17.03 -9.21
C LEU A 207 -14.69 -17.70 -10.52
N MET A 208 -14.94 -18.98 -10.64
CA MET A 208 -14.77 -19.72 -11.89
C MET A 208 -16.07 -19.65 -12.71
N LEU A 209 -15.96 -19.34 -14.00
CA LEU A 209 -17.12 -19.15 -14.89
C LEU A 209 -17.81 -20.47 -15.28
N SER A 210 -17.19 -21.60 -15.10
CA SER A 210 -17.71 -22.93 -15.40
C SER A 210 -18.02 -23.67 -14.09
N GLY A 211 -19.26 -23.92 -13.81
CA GLY A 211 -19.89 -24.74 -12.77
C GLY A 211 -19.08 -25.15 -11.50
N PRO A 212 -19.69 -25.67 -10.49
CA PRO A 212 -19.05 -25.99 -9.21
C PRO A 212 -18.23 -27.29 -9.32
N VAL A 213 -17.14 -27.26 -10.06
CA VAL A 213 -16.21 -28.40 -10.13
C VAL A 213 -14.96 -28.05 -9.35
N ASP A 214 -14.72 -28.79 -8.28
CA ASP A 214 -13.51 -28.64 -7.49
C ASP A 214 -12.34 -29.41 -8.17
N PHE A 215 -11.18 -28.82 -8.15
CA PHE A 215 -9.94 -29.42 -8.59
C PHE A 215 -8.83 -29.20 -7.55
N PRO A 216 -7.78 -30.00 -7.55
CA PRO A 216 -6.69 -29.83 -6.60
C PRO A 216 -6.02 -28.46 -6.72
N SER A 217 -5.84 -27.75 -5.61
CA SER A 217 -5.29 -26.39 -5.56
C SER A 217 -3.89 -26.28 -6.18
N HIS A 218 -3.10 -27.37 -6.18
CA HIS A 218 -1.78 -27.40 -6.81
C HIS A 218 -1.80 -27.21 -8.34
N ARG A 219 -2.97 -27.33 -9.00
CA ARG A 219 -3.13 -27.02 -10.42
C ARG A 219 -3.14 -25.51 -10.69
N VAL A 220 -3.44 -24.68 -9.68
CA VAL A 220 -3.33 -23.23 -9.78
C VAL A 220 -1.86 -22.84 -9.72
N LYS A 221 -1.33 -22.31 -10.81
CA LYS A 221 0.03 -21.77 -10.80
C LYS A 221 0.02 -20.38 -10.17
N THR A 222 0.93 -20.15 -9.23
CA THR A 222 1.01 -18.90 -8.48
C THR A 222 2.37 -18.24 -8.66
N ILE A 223 2.37 -16.91 -8.77
CA ILE A 223 3.57 -16.08 -8.74
C ILE A 223 3.32 -14.95 -7.76
N ILE A 224 4.15 -14.86 -6.73
CA ILE A 224 4.12 -13.76 -5.77
C ILE A 224 5.37 -12.93 -5.92
N LYS A 225 5.18 -11.63 -6.03
CA LYS A 225 6.28 -10.68 -6.08
C LYS A 225 5.79 -9.31 -5.66
N ASN A 226 6.51 -8.68 -4.71
CA ASN A 226 6.29 -7.32 -4.26
C ASN A 226 4.82 -7.05 -3.84
N GLY A 227 4.24 -7.92 -2.98
CA GLY A 227 2.87 -7.77 -2.50
C GLY A 227 1.78 -7.91 -3.56
N VAL A 228 2.10 -8.57 -4.68
CA VAL A 228 1.14 -8.90 -5.73
C VAL A 228 1.12 -10.41 -5.97
N ILE A 229 -0.07 -10.99 -5.86
CA ILE A 229 -0.32 -12.41 -6.13
C ILE A 229 -0.91 -12.55 -7.53
N ARG A 230 -0.30 -13.39 -8.34
CA ARG A 230 -0.77 -13.71 -9.68
C ARG A 230 -1.12 -15.19 -9.75
N LEU A 231 -2.27 -15.48 -10.30
CA LEU A 231 -2.80 -16.82 -10.45
C LEU A 231 -2.99 -17.15 -11.93
N LEU A 232 -2.68 -18.37 -12.28
CA LEU A 232 -3.13 -18.98 -13.54
C LEU A 232 -3.99 -20.17 -13.18
N VAL A 233 -5.31 -19.97 -13.28
CA VAL A 233 -6.32 -20.97 -12.93
C VAL A 233 -6.63 -21.78 -14.19
N PRO A 234 -6.49 -23.11 -14.17
CA PRO A 234 -6.77 -23.94 -15.33
C PRO A 234 -8.25 -23.99 -15.64
N PRO A 235 -8.65 -24.28 -16.88
CA PRO A 235 -10.05 -24.55 -17.23
C PRO A 235 -10.55 -25.79 -16.48
N VAL A 236 -11.82 -25.79 -16.17
CA VAL A 236 -12.54 -26.89 -15.51
C VAL A 236 -13.22 -27.74 -16.57
#